data_8341df0295f92aff21ed6e1c688e4c7c
#
_entry.id   8341df0295f92aff21ed6e1c688e4c7c
#
_cell.length_a   1.000
_cell.length_b   1.000
_cell.length_c   1.000
_cell.angle_alpha   90.00
_cell.angle_beta   90.00
_cell.angle_gamma   90.00
#
_symmetry.space_group_name_H-M   'P 1'
#
loop_
_entity.id
_entity.type
_entity.pdbx_description
1 polymer ?
#
loop_
_entity_poly.entity_id
_entity_poly.type
_entity_poly.pdbx_seq_one_letter_code
_entity_poly.pdbx_strand_id
1 'polypeptide(L)'
;FRSVEHFQNIREETDGFTPFEKLEYLGNMTLDFLFEHYAVSKISVLTDMQSPKENDNTYRTYAAYLPLVAACRPDLDEAAIRRKTLYLITVMQQMFLRYEVISQTLGIDLRQKENRRNFHIQVLHDILEV
;
A
#
# COMPACT_ATOMS: atom_id res chain seq x y z
N PHE A 1 -10.18 13.22 4.37
CA PHE A 1 -9.69 11.90 4.01
C PHE A 1 -10.28 10.86 4.96
N ARG A 2 -10.93 9.84 4.43
CA ARG A 2 -11.70 8.86 5.21
C ARG A 2 -10.97 7.52 5.32
N SER A 3 -9.73 7.54 5.76
CA SER A 3 -8.89 6.36 5.80
C SER A 3 -9.45 5.23 6.68
N VAL A 4 -10.00 5.56 7.85
CA VAL A 4 -10.57 4.56 8.78
C VAL A 4 -11.77 3.86 8.16
N GLU A 5 -12.71 4.62 7.60
CA GLU A 5 -13.90 4.09 6.95
C GLU A 5 -13.53 3.25 5.72
N HIS A 6 -12.55 3.73 4.93
CA HIS A 6 -12.05 3.02 3.76
C HIS A 6 -11.48 1.65 4.15
N PHE A 7 -10.62 1.58 5.17
CA PHE A 7 -10.03 0.31 5.63
C PHE A 7 -11.08 -0.62 6.24
N GLN A 8 -12.08 -0.09 6.89
CA GLN A 8 -13.18 -0.88 7.46
C GLN A 8 -14.01 -1.54 6.36
N ASN A 9 -14.35 -0.79 5.31
CA ASN A 9 -15.09 -1.30 4.16
C ASN A 9 -14.31 -2.40 3.44
N ILE A 10 -13.02 -2.20 3.24
CA ILE A 10 -12.15 -3.21 2.61
C ILE A 10 -12.14 -4.49 3.44
N ARG A 11 -12.10 -4.38 4.75
CA ARG A 11 -12.10 -5.53 5.66
C ARG A 11 -13.36 -6.38 5.49
N GLU A 12 -14.53 -5.74 5.39
CA GLU A 12 -15.80 -6.42 5.18
C GLU A 12 -15.86 -7.12 3.83
N GLU A 13 -15.41 -6.45 2.76
CA GLU A 13 -15.42 -6.97 1.41
C GLU A 13 -14.47 -8.15 1.21
N THR A 14 -13.44 -8.26 2.02
CA THR A 14 -12.43 -9.32 1.91
C THR A 14 -12.65 -10.48 2.85
N ASP A 15 -13.82 -10.57 3.47
CA ASP A 15 -14.15 -11.69 4.33
C ASP A 15 -14.07 -13.01 3.54
N GLY A 16 -13.34 -13.97 4.08
CA GLY A 16 -13.07 -15.23 3.39
C GLY A 16 -11.86 -15.26 2.47
N PHE A 17 -11.20 -14.13 2.25
CA PHE A 17 -9.95 -14.09 1.48
C PHE A 17 -8.79 -14.65 2.32
N THR A 18 -7.79 -15.20 1.64
CA THR A 18 -6.51 -15.53 2.29
C THR A 18 -5.80 -14.24 2.74
N PRO A 19 -4.84 -14.30 3.68
CA PRO A 19 -4.08 -13.11 4.06
C PRO A 19 -3.41 -12.41 2.88
N PHE A 20 -2.83 -13.15 1.94
CA PHE A 20 -2.20 -12.57 0.74
C PHE A 20 -3.25 -11.87 -0.13
N GLU A 21 -4.39 -12.49 -0.36
CA GLU A 21 -5.48 -11.90 -1.13
C GLU A 21 -6.02 -10.62 -0.47
N LYS A 22 -6.12 -10.61 0.86
CA LYS A 22 -6.52 -9.41 1.61
C LYS A 22 -5.51 -8.28 1.40
N LEU A 23 -4.22 -8.60 1.47
CA LEU A 23 -3.17 -7.61 1.32
C LEU A 23 -3.13 -7.05 -0.10
N GLU A 24 -3.28 -7.90 -1.10
CA GLU A 24 -3.37 -7.50 -2.50
C GLU A 24 -4.56 -6.57 -2.73
N TYR A 25 -5.73 -6.96 -2.22
CA TYR A 25 -6.96 -6.17 -2.35
C TYR A 25 -6.80 -4.81 -1.66
N LEU A 26 -6.31 -4.78 -0.44
CA LEU A 26 -6.08 -3.55 0.31
C LEU A 26 -5.16 -2.59 -0.45
N GLY A 27 -4.05 -3.09 -0.94
CA GLY A 27 -3.09 -2.27 -1.70
C GLY A 27 -3.67 -1.75 -3.01
N ASN A 28 -4.39 -2.60 -3.75
CA ASN A 28 -5.04 -2.18 -4.99
C ASN A 28 -6.07 -1.09 -4.76
N MET A 29 -6.92 -1.26 -3.74
CA MET A 29 -7.95 -0.27 -3.42
C MET A 29 -7.33 1.04 -2.94
N THR A 30 -6.27 0.96 -2.13
CA THR A 30 -5.58 2.14 -1.64
C THR A 30 -4.95 2.92 -2.79
N LEU A 31 -4.22 2.25 -3.67
CA LEU A 31 -3.60 2.90 -4.83
C LEU A 31 -4.63 3.46 -5.81
N ASP A 32 -5.68 2.73 -6.08
CA ASP A 32 -6.75 3.21 -6.96
C ASP A 32 -7.37 4.49 -6.40
N PHE A 33 -7.66 4.51 -5.09
CA PHE A 33 -8.20 5.69 -4.43
C PHE A 33 -7.24 6.87 -4.53
N LEU A 34 -5.96 6.66 -4.28
CA LEU A 34 -4.95 7.72 -4.36
C LEU A 34 -4.86 8.31 -5.77
N PHE A 35 -4.92 7.49 -6.80
CA PHE A 35 -4.86 7.96 -8.18
C PHE A 35 -6.17 8.62 -8.64
N GLU A 36 -7.32 8.11 -8.20
CA GLU A 36 -8.62 8.73 -8.51
C GLU A 36 -8.77 10.11 -7.87
N HIS A 37 -8.15 10.32 -6.71
CA HIS A 37 -8.18 11.60 -5.98
C HIS A 37 -6.77 12.17 -5.88
N TYR A 38 -6.06 12.22 -7.03
CA TYR A 38 -4.62 12.44 -7.06
C TYR A 38 -4.18 13.73 -6.36
N ALA A 39 -4.79 14.86 -6.70
CA ALA A 39 -4.37 16.17 -6.17
C ALA A 39 -4.50 16.24 -4.65
N VAL A 40 -5.66 15.85 -4.12
CA VAL A 40 -5.93 15.86 -2.68
C VAL A 40 -5.04 14.85 -1.96
N SER A 41 -4.90 13.66 -2.52
CA SER A 41 -4.08 12.59 -1.93
C SER A 41 -2.62 13.00 -1.88
N LYS A 42 -2.11 13.63 -2.94
CA LYS A 42 -0.72 14.10 -2.99
C LYS A 42 -0.45 15.14 -1.90
N ILE A 43 -1.36 16.11 -1.74
CA ILE A 43 -1.23 17.11 -0.69
C ILE A 43 -1.20 16.45 0.69
N SER A 44 -2.07 15.48 0.93
CA SER A 44 -2.16 14.76 2.20
C SER A 44 -0.86 14.00 2.52
N VAL A 45 -0.34 13.26 1.55
CA VAL A 45 0.90 12.49 1.73
C VAL A 45 2.10 13.42 1.95
N LEU A 46 2.21 14.49 1.17
CA LEU A 46 3.31 15.46 1.31
C LEU A 46 3.24 16.20 2.65
N THR A 47 2.04 16.52 3.11
CA THR A 47 1.84 17.15 4.43
C THR A 47 2.34 16.22 5.54
N ASP A 48 2.02 14.93 5.48
CA ASP A 48 2.50 13.96 6.45
C ASP A 48 4.03 13.86 6.43
N MET A 49 4.65 13.95 5.26
CA MET A 49 6.10 13.91 5.12
C MET A 49 6.78 15.16 5.69
N GLN A 50 6.17 16.34 5.48
CA GLN A 50 6.72 17.61 5.97
C GLN A 50 6.51 17.81 7.47
N SER A 51 5.41 17.30 8.00
CA SER A 51 5.04 17.45 9.41
C SER A 51 4.58 16.09 9.96
N PRO A 52 5.51 15.14 10.12
CA PRO A 52 5.17 13.81 10.57
C PRO A 52 4.50 13.85 11.94
N LYS A 53 3.43 13.06 12.07
CA LYS A 53 2.69 12.91 13.32
C LYS A 53 2.56 11.44 13.64
N GLU A 54 2.51 11.14 14.94
CA GLU A 54 2.43 9.77 15.43
C GLU A 54 1.22 9.00 14.90
N ASN A 55 0.17 9.70 14.49
CA ASN A 55 -1.09 9.08 14.04
C ASN A 55 -1.57 9.67 12.71
N ASP A 56 -0.65 9.95 11.80
CA ASP A 56 -0.97 10.45 10.47
C ASP A 56 -1.43 9.33 9.52
N ASN A 57 -1.78 9.68 8.28
CA ASN A 57 -2.29 8.72 7.30
C ASN A 57 -1.28 7.63 6.95
N THR A 58 0.01 7.98 6.89
CA THR A 58 1.07 7.01 6.61
C THR A 58 1.17 5.99 7.74
N TYR A 59 1.11 6.44 8.98
CA TYR A 59 1.11 5.55 10.13
C TYR A 59 -0.11 4.62 10.14
N ARG A 60 -1.30 5.17 9.85
CA ARG A 60 -2.53 4.36 9.81
C ARG A 60 -2.48 3.31 8.71
N THR A 61 -1.91 3.64 7.56
CA THR A 61 -1.72 2.68 6.47
C THR A 61 -0.77 1.58 6.92
N TYR A 62 0.35 1.94 7.53
CA TYR A 62 1.30 0.98 8.09
C TYR A 62 0.61 0.05 9.09
N ALA A 63 -0.16 0.61 10.01
CA ALA A 63 -0.87 -0.16 11.03
C ALA A 63 -1.92 -1.11 10.43
N ALA A 64 -2.56 -0.72 9.32
CA ALA A 64 -3.51 -1.59 8.63
C ALA A 64 -2.82 -2.75 7.91
N TYR A 65 -1.63 -2.52 7.37
CA TYR A 65 -0.88 -3.54 6.61
C TYR A 65 -0.17 -4.53 7.52
N LEU A 66 0.32 -4.08 8.68
CA LEU A 66 1.17 -4.87 9.56
C LEU A 66 0.59 -6.25 9.91
N PRO A 67 -0.66 -6.35 10.40
CA PRO A 67 -1.22 -7.67 10.73
C PRO A 67 -1.41 -8.56 9.51
N LEU A 68 -1.66 -7.99 8.34
CA LEU A 68 -1.81 -8.79 7.11
C LEU A 68 -0.46 -9.34 6.64
N VAL A 69 0.60 -8.55 6.73
CA VAL A 69 1.97 -9.01 6.43
C VAL A 69 2.35 -10.13 7.39
N ALA A 70 2.07 -9.96 8.68
CA ALA A 70 2.32 -10.98 9.69
C ALA A 70 1.57 -12.29 9.38
N ALA A 71 0.33 -12.18 8.94
CA ALA A 71 -0.48 -13.35 8.58
C ALA A 71 0.04 -14.05 7.31
N CYS A 72 0.63 -13.30 6.37
CA CYS A 72 1.25 -13.88 5.18
C CYS A 72 2.55 -14.64 5.49
N ARG A 73 3.28 -14.19 6.51
CA ARG A 73 4.59 -14.78 6.86
C ARG A 73 4.65 -15.05 8.37
N PRO A 74 3.85 -16.00 8.87
CA PRO A 74 3.82 -16.32 10.30
C PRO A 74 5.13 -16.95 10.81
N ASP A 75 6.02 -17.36 9.89
CA ASP A 75 7.33 -17.92 10.19
C ASP A 75 8.39 -16.87 10.51
N LEU A 76 8.14 -15.59 10.21
CA LEU A 76 9.11 -14.51 10.42
C LEU A 76 8.93 -13.88 11.81
N ASP A 77 10.04 -13.35 12.34
CA ASP A 77 10.01 -12.61 13.60
C ASP A 77 9.39 -11.22 13.43
N GLU A 78 9.10 -10.57 14.55
CA GLU A 78 8.45 -9.28 14.56
C GLU A 78 9.26 -8.20 13.81
N ALA A 79 10.59 -8.22 13.95
CA ALA A 79 11.46 -7.25 13.31
C ALA A 79 11.39 -7.38 11.78
N ALA A 80 11.40 -8.61 11.26
CA ALA A 80 11.30 -8.86 9.83
C ALA A 80 9.94 -8.44 9.28
N ILE A 81 8.86 -8.73 10.01
CA ILE A 81 7.50 -8.31 9.63
C ILE A 81 7.41 -6.79 9.53
N ARG A 82 7.95 -6.08 10.51
CA ARG A 82 7.95 -4.61 10.51
C ARG A 82 8.74 -4.04 9.34
N ARG A 83 9.92 -4.62 9.05
CA ARG A 83 10.73 -4.18 7.90
C ARG A 83 9.99 -4.38 6.59
N LYS A 84 9.44 -5.55 6.36
CA LYS A 84 8.71 -5.86 5.11
C LYS A 84 7.50 -4.95 4.94
N THR A 85 6.78 -4.67 6.02
CA THR A 85 5.65 -3.73 5.99
C THR A 85 6.12 -2.33 5.59
N LEU A 86 7.22 -1.87 6.16
CA LEU A 86 7.80 -0.57 5.80
C LEU A 86 8.20 -0.53 4.33
N TYR A 87 8.82 -1.60 3.81
CA TYR A 87 9.20 -1.68 2.40
C TYR A 87 7.98 -1.56 1.49
N LEU A 88 6.88 -2.25 1.81
CA LEU A 88 5.65 -2.18 1.02
C LEU A 88 5.09 -0.76 0.98
N ILE A 89 5.00 -0.11 2.13
CA ILE A 89 4.48 1.27 2.20
C ILE A 89 5.38 2.23 1.43
N THR A 90 6.70 2.08 1.55
CA THR A 90 7.66 2.92 0.86
C THR A 90 7.53 2.80 -0.66
N VAL A 91 7.43 1.57 -1.17
CA VAL A 91 7.25 1.34 -2.61
C VAL A 91 5.94 1.94 -3.09
N MET A 92 4.84 1.76 -2.35
CA MET A 92 3.55 2.32 -2.72
C MET A 92 3.57 3.84 -2.77
N GLN A 93 4.22 4.49 -1.82
CA GLN A 93 4.37 5.95 -1.83
C GLN A 93 5.16 6.42 -3.06
N GLN A 94 6.24 5.73 -3.42
CA GLN A 94 7.01 6.07 -4.61
C GLN A 94 6.21 5.86 -5.89
N MET A 95 5.48 4.76 -6.00
CA MET A 95 4.58 4.49 -7.14
C MET A 95 3.59 5.63 -7.34
N PHE A 96 3.11 6.23 -6.27
CA PHE A 96 2.13 7.29 -6.29
C PHE A 96 2.77 8.67 -6.51
N LEU A 97 3.70 9.06 -5.62
CA LEU A 97 4.28 10.41 -5.64
C LEU A 97 5.16 10.66 -6.85
N ARG A 98 5.82 9.65 -7.36
CA ARG A 98 6.77 9.75 -8.47
C ARG A 98 6.37 8.83 -9.61
N TYR A 99 5.09 8.67 -9.86
CA TYR A 99 4.59 7.69 -10.83
C TYR A 99 5.17 7.91 -12.24
N GLU A 100 5.42 9.15 -12.64
CA GLU A 100 5.96 9.45 -13.97
C GLU A 100 7.37 8.88 -14.13
N VAL A 101 8.25 9.15 -13.17
CA VAL A 101 9.63 8.67 -13.20
C VAL A 101 9.69 7.15 -13.04
N ILE A 102 8.90 6.61 -12.12
CA ILE A 102 8.84 5.16 -11.89
C ILE A 102 8.31 4.44 -13.13
N SER A 103 7.27 5.00 -13.77
CA SER A 103 6.72 4.44 -15.01
C SER A 103 7.78 4.37 -16.12
N GLN A 104 8.58 5.43 -16.29
CA GLN A 104 9.67 5.44 -17.26
C GLN A 104 10.72 4.37 -16.93
N THR A 105 11.10 4.27 -15.65
CA THR A 105 12.10 3.31 -15.21
C THR A 105 11.66 1.87 -15.44
N LEU A 106 10.38 1.58 -15.19
CA LEU A 106 9.81 0.24 -15.34
C LEU A 106 9.38 -0.09 -16.77
N GLY A 107 9.22 0.92 -17.62
CA GLY A 107 8.69 0.74 -18.97
C GLY A 107 7.19 0.42 -18.99
N ILE A 108 6.45 0.82 -17.95
CA ILE A 108 4.99 0.63 -17.88
C ILE A 108 4.34 1.92 -17.41
N ASP A 109 3.07 2.12 -17.78
CA ASP A 109 2.32 3.30 -17.35
C ASP A 109 1.52 2.99 -16.09
N LEU A 110 1.98 3.49 -14.95
CA LEU A 110 1.34 3.27 -13.65
C LEU A 110 0.00 4.01 -13.51
N ARG A 111 -0.34 4.93 -14.39
CA ARG A 111 -1.67 5.55 -14.40
C ARG A 111 -2.73 4.57 -14.86
N GLN A 112 -2.35 3.57 -15.67
CA GLN A 112 -3.26 2.51 -16.08
C GLN A 112 -3.48 1.57 -14.92
N LYS A 113 -4.72 1.43 -14.51
CA LYS A 113 -5.13 0.63 -13.34
C LYS A 113 -4.63 -0.81 -13.42
N GLU A 114 -4.76 -1.43 -14.58
CA GLU A 114 -4.32 -2.80 -14.77
C GLU A 114 -2.81 -2.96 -14.61
N ASN A 115 -2.02 -2.05 -15.21
CA ASN A 115 -0.57 -2.05 -15.09
C ASN A 115 -0.14 -1.85 -13.63
N ARG A 116 -0.80 -0.94 -12.95
CA ARG A 116 -0.53 -0.64 -11.54
C ARG A 116 -0.79 -1.85 -10.65
N ARG A 117 -1.91 -2.54 -10.87
CA ARG A 117 -2.27 -3.74 -10.12
C ARG A 117 -1.31 -4.90 -10.40
N ASN A 118 -0.92 -5.09 -11.65
CA ASN A 118 0.03 -6.12 -12.02
C ASN A 118 1.40 -5.88 -11.40
N PHE A 119 1.85 -4.64 -11.37
CA PHE A 119 3.11 -4.29 -10.71
C PHE A 119 3.02 -4.47 -9.20
N HIS A 120 1.90 -4.09 -8.60
CA HIS A 120 1.69 -4.22 -7.16
C HIS A 120 1.78 -5.68 -6.70
N ILE A 121 1.17 -6.61 -7.44
CA ILE A 121 1.25 -8.03 -7.06
C ILE A 121 2.69 -8.55 -7.17
N GLN A 122 3.47 -8.09 -8.13
CA GLN A 122 4.90 -8.44 -8.22
C GLN A 122 5.67 -7.92 -7.01
N VAL A 123 5.39 -6.69 -6.59
CA VAL A 123 6.00 -6.10 -5.39
C VAL A 123 5.69 -6.94 -4.16
N LEU A 124 4.45 -7.39 -4.01
CA LEU A 124 4.05 -8.24 -2.90
C LEU A 124 4.84 -9.56 -2.88
N HIS A 125 4.94 -10.22 -4.03
CA HIS A 125 5.71 -11.45 -4.13
C HIS A 125 7.18 -11.25 -3.80
N ASP A 126 7.78 -10.19 -4.34
CA ASP A 126 9.20 -9.90 -4.16
C ASP A 126 9.54 -9.56 -2.70
N ILE A 127 8.73 -8.71 -2.08
CA ILE A 127 9.00 -8.27 -0.71
C ILE A 127 8.65 -9.34 0.31
N LEU A 128 7.50 -9.98 0.15
CA LEU A 128 7.05 -11.01 1.09
C LEU A 128 7.73 -12.36 0.87
N GLU A 129 8.26 -12.59 -0.32
CA GLU A 129 8.91 -13.85 -0.69
C GLU A 129 7.95 -15.05 -0.59
N VAL A 130 6.77 -14.84 -1.11
CA VAL A 130 5.73 -15.87 -1.17
C VAL A 130 5.21 -16.09 -2.58
#